data_0740206006314652ffbb67f06d2a045f
#
_entry.id   0740206006314652ffbb67f06d2a045f
#
_cell.length_a   1.000
_cell.length_b   1.000
_cell.length_c   1.000
_cell.angle_alpha   90.00
_cell.angle_beta   90.00
_cell.angle_gamma   90.00
#
_symmetry.space_group_name_H-M   'P 1'
#
loop_
_entity.id
_entity.type
_entity.pdbx_description
1 polymer ?
#
loop_
_entity_poly.entity_id
_entity_poly.type
_entity_poly.pdbx_seq_one_letter_code
_entity_poly.pdbx_strand_id
1 'polypeptide(L)'
;MVTVLAALVVGVGGTLAVERTLLSPNATDDVADICGGTAVSADVGPVTRNIPSNPPMTSSWVDYARDGSLLENCTVSVGRTQVLRVTANLERGSTADWERFTKSQIPGAAGPKMAFDAGDRAVSYEKDAAIHVPCTLPRNQPKNDDGKAITTYVAVVAHASGAAVEENDKRRQDLAYLASRVAEHAHSTMRCKEPLNIPDGAPKVGSVG
;
A
#
# COMPACT_ATOMS: atom_id res chain seq x y z
N MET A 1 -20.31 52.96 25.99
CA MET A 1 -20.97 52.46 24.78
C MET A 1 -19.97 51.82 23.81
N VAL A 2 -18.94 51.11 24.32
CA VAL A 2 -17.85 50.52 23.52
C VAL A 2 -17.76 49.02 23.71
N THR A 3 -18.49 48.43 24.67
CA THR A 3 -18.36 47.01 25.05
C THR A 3 -19.26 46.04 24.25
N VAL A 4 -20.18 46.54 23.46
CA VAL A 4 -21.16 45.72 22.71
C VAL A 4 -20.64 45.28 21.33
N LEU A 5 -19.69 46.03 20.75
CA LEU A 5 -19.17 45.75 19.39
C LEU A 5 -18.08 44.62 19.38
N ALA A 6 -17.41 44.41 20.49
CA ALA A 6 -16.37 43.36 20.56
C ALA A 6 -16.94 41.92 20.64
N ALA A 7 -18.12 41.76 21.23
CA ALA A 7 -18.78 40.45 21.38
C ALA A 7 -19.38 39.91 20.07
N LEU A 8 -19.78 40.80 19.15
CA LEU A 8 -20.39 40.42 17.86
C LEU A 8 -19.35 39.89 16.84
N VAL A 9 -18.12 40.37 16.91
CA VAL A 9 -17.05 39.91 15.99
C VAL A 9 -16.53 38.49 16.35
N VAL A 10 -16.50 38.17 17.63
CA VAL A 10 -16.09 36.83 18.09
C VAL A 10 -17.16 35.77 17.76
N GLY A 11 -18.45 36.19 17.82
CA GLY A 11 -19.55 35.27 17.47
C GLY A 11 -19.61 34.88 15.99
N VAL A 12 -19.30 35.81 15.09
CA VAL A 12 -19.33 35.56 13.64
C VAL A 12 -18.13 34.71 13.17
N GLY A 13 -16.97 34.91 13.77
CA GLY A 13 -15.78 34.10 13.47
C GLY A 13 -15.90 32.65 13.95
N GLY A 14 -16.57 32.44 15.10
CA GLY A 14 -16.79 31.11 15.66
C GLY A 14 -17.81 30.28 14.87
N THR A 15 -18.87 30.89 14.38
CA THR A 15 -19.88 30.19 13.57
C THR A 15 -19.37 29.82 12.18
N LEU A 16 -18.56 30.66 11.56
CA LEU A 16 -17.96 30.32 10.25
C LEU A 16 -16.94 29.22 10.33
N ALA A 17 -16.23 29.09 11.43
CA ALA A 17 -15.29 27.96 11.64
C ALA A 17 -16.03 26.65 11.89
N VAL A 18 -17.16 26.66 12.60
CA VAL A 18 -17.99 25.48 12.84
C VAL A 18 -18.73 25.05 11.57
N GLU A 19 -19.24 26.00 10.78
CA GLU A 19 -19.89 25.66 9.51
C GLU A 19 -18.92 25.07 8.49
N ARG A 20 -17.65 25.52 8.45
CA ARG A 20 -16.65 24.92 7.56
C ARG A 20 -16.28 23.49 7.97
N THR A 21 -16.31 23.15 9.24
CA THR A 21 -16.05 21.80 9.73
C THR A 21 -17.24 20.86 9.56
N LEU A 22 -18.47 21.38 9.53
CA LEU A 22 -19.68 20.56 9.40
C LEU A 22 -20.16 20.40 7.95
N LEU A 23 -19.69 21.25 7.03
CA LEU A 23 -20.11 21.26 5.62
C LEU A 23 -19.01 20.80 4.67
N SER A 24 -17.90 20.23 5.16
CA SER A 24 -16.88 19.64 4.29
C SER A 24 -17.38 18.29 3.78
N PRO A 25 -17.95 18.20 2.57
CA PRO A 25 -18.45 16.95 2.02
C PRO A 25 -17.32 16.05 1.49
N ASN A 26 -16.07 16.46 1.67
CA ASN A 26 -14.89 15.74 1.17
C ASN A 26 -14.18 15.03 2.33
N ALA A 27 -14.72 13.91 2.75
CA ALA A 27 -14.03 12.95 3.64
C ALA A 27 -12.71 12.41 3.03
N THR A 28 -12.29 12.93 1.88
CA THR A 28 -11.01 12.61 1.25
C THR A 28 -9.86 13.47 1.75
N ASP A 29 -10.12 14.61 2.42
CA ASP A 29 -9.07 15.52 2.91
C ASP A 29 -8.42 15.03 4.22
N ASP A 30 -9.05 14.12 4.96
CA ASP A 30 -8.53 13.60 6.23
C ASP A 30 -7.71 12.31 6.09
N VAL A 31 -7.56 11.77 4.89
CA VAL A 31 -6.73 10.57 4.66
C VAL A 31 -5.40 11.01 4.03
N ALA A 32 -4.71 11.94 4.69
CA ALA A 32 -3.41 12.43 4.22
C ALA A 32 -2.37 11.32 4.15
N ASP A 33 -2.47 10.32 5.05
CA ASP A 33 -1.53 9.22 5.15
C ASP A 33 -2.27 7.88 5.20
N ILE A 34 -2.57 7.33 4.03
CA ILE A 34 -3.06 5.96 3.92
C ILE A 34 -1.88 5.01 4.13
N CYS A 35 -2.12 3.89 4.77
CA CYS A 35 -1.10 2.88 5.03
C CYS A 35 0.10 3.41 5.86
N GLY A 36 -0.17 4.21 6.91
CA GLY A 36 0.88 4.68 7.82
C GLY A 36 1.91 5.60 7.18
N GLY A 37 1.54 6.34 6.12
CA GLY A 37 2.44 7.21 5.38
C GLY A 37 3.28 6.51 4.30
N THR A 38 3.11 5.20 4.11
CA THR A 38 3.76 4.45 3.02
C THR A 38 3.10 4.71 1.67
N ALA A 39 1.80 5.01 1.70
CA ALA A 39 1.04 5.45 0.55
C ALA A 39 0.17 6.64 0.96
N VAL A 40 0.12 7.65 0.14
CA VAL A 40 -0.77 8.81 0.31
C VAL A 40 -2.08 8.60 -0.44
N SER A 41 -3.07 9.43 -0.18
CA SER A 41 -4.35 9.36 -0.89
C SER A 41 -4.21 9.40 -2.41
N ALA A 42 -3.17 10.08 -2.92
CA ALA A 42 -2.85 10.11 -4.34
C ALA A 42 -2.42 8.74 -4.91
N ASP A 43 -1.79 7.88 -4.10
CA ASP A 43 -1.36 6.53 -4.52
C ASP A 43 -2.52 5.53 -4.48
N VAL A 44 -3.44 5.70 -3.55
CA VAL A 44 -4.62 4.83 -3.36
C VAL A 44 -5.80 5.27 -4.22
N GLY A 45 -5.96 6.55 -4.45
CA GLY A 45 -7.04 7.13 -5.26
C GLY A 45 -7.25 6.45 -6.62
N PRO A 46 -6.20 6.20 -7.41
CA PRO A 46 -6.33 5.48 -8.67
C PRO A 46 -6.96 4.09 -8.53
N VAL A 47 -6.58 3.32 -7.50
CA VAL A 47 -7.09 1.95 -7.27
C VAL A 47 -8.54 1.96 -6.78
N THR A 48 -8.96 3.02 -6.11
CA THR A 48 -10.30 3.13 -5.49
C THR A 48 -11.25 4.07 -6.23
N ARG A 49 -10.84 4.62 -7.37
CA ARG A 49 -11.51 5.70 -8.12
C ARG A 49 -12.99 5.50 -8.36
N ASN A 50 -13.42 4.30 -8.66
CA ASN A 50 -14.81 3.99 -8.99
C ASN A 50 -15.58 3.36 -7.82
N ILE A 51 -15.01 3.39 -6.63
CA ILE A 51 -15.68 2.89 -5.44
C ILE A 51 -16.48 4.04 -4.84
N PRO A 52 -17.81 3.88 -4.65
CA PRO A 52 -18.62 4.92 -4.04
C PRO A 52 -18.06 5.31 -2.67
N SER A 53 -17.82 6.62 -2.45
CA SER A 53 -17.28 7.15 -1.20
C SER A 53 -18.34 7.36 -0.10
N ASN A 54 -19.56 6.92 -0.30
CA ASN A 54 -20.62 6.94 0.70
C ASN A 54 -21.06 5.52 1.04
N PRO A 55 -20.72 4.97 2.19
CA PRO A 55 -20.08 5.60 3.35
C PRO A 55 -18.60 5.99 3.14
N PRO A 56 -18.03 6.85 4.03
CA PRO A 56 -16.66 7.35 3.86
C PRO A 56 -15.63 6.21 3.84
N MET A 57 -14.54 6.46 3.15
CA MET A 57 -13.38 5.56 3.12
C MET A 57 -12.64 5.63 4.45
N THR A 58 -12.21 4.49 4.95
CA THR A 58 -11.38 4.37 6.14
C THR A 58 -10.17 3.51 5.84
N SER A 59 -9.03 3.77 6.47
CA SER A 59 -7.86 2.91 6.39
C SER A 59 -7.44 2.41 7.76
N SER A 60 -6.83 1.24 7.79
CA SER A 60 -6.14 0.71 8.94
C SER A 60 -4.74 0.27 8.53
N TRP A 61 -3.78 0.55 9.40
CA TRP A 61 -2.39 0.20 9.21
C TRP A 61 -1.87 -0.62 10.39
N VAL A 62 -1.21 -1.70 10.10
CA VAL A 62 -0.43 -2.47 11.07
C VAL A 62 1.00 -2.49 10.57
N ASP A 63 1.91 -1.99 11.39
CA ASP A 63 3.34 -1.99 11.13
C ASP A 63 4.04 -2.68 12.30
N TYR A 64 4.72 -3.78 11.99
CA TYR A 64 5.55 -4.50 12.90
C TYR A 64 6.87 -4.84 12.23
N ALA A 65 7.92 -4.13 12.62
CA ALA A 65 9.28 -4.38 12.17
C ALA A 65 10.19 -4.57 13.38
N ARG A 66 10.51 -5.81 13.73
CA ARG A 66 11.32 -6.12 14.90
C ARG A 66 12.10 -7.42 14.70
N ASP A 67 13.35 -7.44 15.15
CA ASP A 67 14.18 -8.64 15.33
C ASP A 67 14.25 -9.57 14.09
N GLY A 68 14.28 -8.99 12.89
CA GLY A 68 14.32 -9.76 11.65
C GLY A 68 12.95 -10.28 11.20
N SER A 69 11.88 -9.67 11.67
CA SER A 69 10.51 -9.89 11.19
C SER A 69 9.93 -8.59 10.66
N LEU A 70 9.16 -8.67 9.62
CA LEU A 70 8.37 -7.59 9.05
C LEU A 70 6.96 -8.11 8.82
N LEU A 71 5.99 -7.37 9.27
CA LEU A 71 4.58 -7.51 8.91
C LEU A 71 3.98 -6.12 8.78
N GLU A 72 3.77 -5.70 7.56
CA GLU A 72 2.99 -4.50 7.26
C GLU A 72 1.68 -4.94 6.60
N ASN A 73 0.58 -4.38 7.05
CA ASN A 73 -0.74 -4.66 6.48
C ASN A 73 -1.55 -3.38 6.44
N CYS A 74 -1.80 -2.91 5.24
CA CYS A 74 -2.72 -1.81 4.98
C CYS A 74 -4.05 -2.35 4.46
N THR A 75 -5.13 -1.91 5.06
CA THR A 75 -6.48 -2.22 4.60
C THR A 75 -7.26 -0.93 4.41
N VAL A 76 -7.86 -0.76 3.25
CA VAL A 76 -8.79 0.33 2.96
C VAL A 76 -10.19 -0.25 2.82
N SER A 77 -11.14 0.37 3.49
CA SER A 77 -12.54 -0.05 3.49
C SER A 77 -13.47 1.12 3.18
N VAL A 78 -14.59 0.81 2.53
CA VAL A 78 -15.72 1.72 2.35
C VAL A 78 -16.88 1.14 3.14
N GLY A 79 -17.23 1.79 4.23
CA GLY A 79 -18.14 1.24 5.23
C GLY A 79 -17.57 -0.04 5.85
N ARG A 80 -18.25 -1.18 5.63
CA ARG A 80 -17.81 -2.50 6.12
C ARG A 80 -17.14 -3.37 5.06
N THR A 81 -16.99 -2.84 3.85
CA THR A 81 -16.43 -3.60 2.72
C THR A 81 -14.98 -3.23 2.52
N GLN A 82 -14.08 -4.20 2.67
CA GLN A 82 -12.68 -4.02 2.30
C GLN A 82 -12.58 -3.89 0.79
N VAL A 83 -11.94 -2.83 0.33
CA VAL A 83 -11.79 -2.51 -1.11
C VAL A 83 -10.34 -2.61 -1.58
N LEU A 84 -9.39 -2.49 -0.67
CA LEU A 84 -7.97 -2.65 -0.94
C LEU A 84 -7.28 -3.29 0.27
N ARG A 85 -6.34 -4.17 0.00
CA ARG A 85 -5.40 -4.70 0.98
C ARG A 85 -4.00 -4.73 0.38
N VAL A 86 -3.02 -4.21 1.13
CA VAL A 86 -1.61 -4.35 0.78
C VAL A 86 -0.87 -4.94 1.96
N THR A 87 -0.07 -5.96 1.73
CA THR A 87 0.77 -6.59 2.75
C THR A 87 2.22 -6.58 2.33
N ALA A 88 3.13 -6.34 3.28
CA ALA A 88 4.55 -6.60 3.12
C ALA A 88 5.03 -7.48 4.26
N ASN A 89 5.72 -8.57 3.91
CA ASN A 89 6.25 -9.54 4.86
C ASN A 89 7.72 -9.81 4.56
N LEU A 90 8.54 -9.97 5.61
CA LEU A 90 9.87 -10.56 5.45
C LEU A 90 9.73 -12.07 5.47
N GLU A 91 10.04 -12.68 4.36
CA GLU A 91 9.94 -14.12 4.13
C GLU A 91 11.34 -14.76 4.00
N ARG A 92 11.41 -16.07 4.21
CA ARG A 92 12.62 -16.85 4.07
C ARG A 92 12.56 -17.73 2.83
N GLY A 93 13.68 -17.82 2.12
CA GLY A 93 13.78 -18.72 0.98
C GLY A 93 14.26 -18.06 -0.29
N SER A 94 13.99 -18.73 -1.41
CA SER A 94 14.38 -18.35 -2.77
C SER A 94 13.22 -17.69 -3.52
N THR A 95 13.48 -17.27 -4.75
CA THR A 95 12.45 -16.85 -5.69
C THR A 95 11.36 -17.89 -5.92
N ALA A 96 11.70 -19.20 -5.89
CA ALA A 96 10.71 -20.26 -6.00
C ALA A 96 9.80 -20.34 -4.78
N ASP A 97 10.30 -20.00 -3.60
CA ASP A 97 9.51 -19.89 -2.38
C ASP A 97 8.54 -18.70 -2.48
N TRP A 98 9.02 -17.57 -3.02
CA TRP A 98 8.14 -16.42 -3.29
C TRP A 98 7.03 -16.74 -4.30
N GLU A 99 7.32 -17.51 -5.34
CA GLU A 99 6.29 -17.92 -6.29
C GLU A 99 5.20 -18.78 -5.62
N ARG A 100 5.59 -19.68 -4.71
CA ARG A 100 4.64 -20.46 -3.91
C ARG A 100 3.84 -19.60 -2.94
N PHE A 101 4.52 -18.67 -2.25
CA PHE A 101 3.90 -17.69 -1.37
C PHE A 101 2.86 -16.87 -2.13
N THR A 102 3.24 -16.28 -3.26
CA THR A 102 2.36 -15.46 -4.10
C THR A 102 1.11 -16.25 -4.53
N LYS A 103 1.27 -17.50 -4.97
CA LYS A 103 0.13 -18.35 -5.31
C LYS A 103 -0.82 -18.61 -4.13
N SER A 104 -0.29 -18.67 -2.91
CA SER A 104 -1.12 -18.85 -1.71
C SER A 104 -1.87 -17.58 -1.32
N GLN A 105 -1.29 -16.40 -1.56
CA GLN A 105 -1.89 -15.10 -1.25
C GLN A 105 -2.88 -14.64 -2.32
N ILE A 106 -2.73 -15.11 -3.55
CA ILE A 106 -3.56 -14.73 -4.70
C ILE A 106 -4.19 -16.00 -5.32
N PRO A 107 -4.98 -16.78 -4.56
CA PRO A 107 -5.61 -17.98 -5.08
C PRO A 107 -6.69 -17.60 -6.10
N GLY A 108 -6.59 -18.16 -7.31
CA GLY A 108 -7.58 -17.90 -8.36
C GLY A 108 -7.49 -16.51 -8.97
N ALA A 109 -6.29 -15.93 -8.99
CA ALA A 109 -6.04 -14.66 -9.67
C ALA A 109 -6.68 -14.63 -11.06
N ALA A 110 -7.54 -13.65 -11.29
CA ALA A 110 -8.24 -13.49 -12.55
C ALA A 110 -7.34 -12.87 -13.62
N GLY A 111 -7.51 -13.32 -14.83
CA GLY A 111 -6.84 -12.79 -16.01
C GLY A 111 -5.38 -13.26 -16.18
N PRO A 112 -4.71 -12.81 -17.25
CA PRO A 112 -3.35 -13.19 -17.55
C PRO A 112 -2.37 -12.60 -16.53
N LYS A 113 -1.34 -13.38 -16.18
CA LYS A 113 -0.19 -12.93 -15.42
C LYS A 113 0.68 -12.05 -16.31
N MET A 114 1.02 -10.85 -15.85
CA MET A 114 1.91 -9.92 -16.55
C MET A 114 3.07 -9.57 -15.62
N ALA A 115 4.28 -9.51 -16.17
CA ALA A 115 5.43 -9.04 -15.41
C ALA A 115 5.48 -7.50 -15.40
N PHE A 116 6.19 -6.92 -14.44
CA PHE A 116 6.54 -5.51 -14.41
C PHE A 116 7.91 -5.28 -13.78
N ASP A 117 8.50 -4.11 -14.04
CA ASP A 117 9.84 -3.75 -13.64
C ASP A 117 9.89 -3.20 -12.20
N ALA A 118 9.85 -4.08 -11.22
CA ALA A 118 10.03 -3.73 -9.81
C ALA A 118 10.66 -4.89 -9.02
N GLY A 119 11.59 -4.55 -8.15
CA GLY A 119 12.32 -5.54 -7.37
C GLY A 119 13.15 -6.50 -8.23
N ASP A 120 13.35 -7.72 -7.76
CA ASP A 120 13.99 -8.80 -8.52
C ASP A 120 12.97 -9.53 -9.41
N ARG A 121 11.75 -9.62 -8.93
CA ARG A 121 10.60 -10.15 -9.69
C ARG A 121 9.31 -9.47 -9.26
N ALA A 122 8.48 -9.16 -10.24
CA ALA A 122 7.16 -8.61 -10.00
C ALA A 122 6.14 -9.12 -11.01
N VAL A 123 4.92 -9.34 -10.54
CA VAL A 123 3.81 -9.84 -11.35
C VAL A 123 2.54 -9.10 -11.00
N SER A 124 1.72 -8.87 -12.01
CA SER A 124 0.40 -8.27 -11.90
C SER A 124 -0.65 -9.16 -12.54
N TYR A 125 -1.81 -9.19 -11.92
CA TYR A 125 -3.05 -9.78 -12.40
C TYR A 125 -4.12 -8.69 -12.47
N GLU A 126 -5.33 -9.03 -12.82
CA GLU A 126 -6.41 -8.05 -12.95
C GLU A 126 -6.70 -7.26 -11.66
N LYS A 127 -6.60 -7.95 -10.51
CA LYS A 127 -6.93 -7.37 -9.19
C LYS A 127 -5.79 -7.47 -8.19
N ASP A 128 -4.63 -7.92 -8.63
CA ASP A 128 -3.51 -8.20 -7.74
C ASP A 128 -2.19 -7.77 -8.35
N ALA A 129 -1.26 -7.36 -7.48
CA ALA A 129 0.14 -7.19 -7.82
C ALA A 129 1.01 -7.79 -6.71
N ALA A 130 2.13 -8.40 -7.08
CA ALA A 130 3.09 -8.94 -6.13
C ALA A 130 4.52 -8.63 -6.55
N ILE A 131 5.36 -8.33 -5.54
CA ILE A 131 6.77 -7.97 -5.73
C ILE A 131 7.65 -8.83 -4.81
N HIS A 132 8.76 -9.29 -5.34
CA HIS A 132 9.88 -9.91 -4.62
C HIS A 132 11.05 -8.94 -4.56
N VAL A 133 11.45 -8.57 -3.34
CA VAL A 133 12.62 -7.72 -3.11
C VAL A 133 13.63 -8.50 -2.27
N PRO A 134 14.82 -8.83 -2.79
CA PRO A 134 15.87 -9.43 -1.98
C PRO A 134 16.18 -8.57 -0.77
N CYS A 135 16.37 -9.20 0.40
CA CYS A 135 16.60 -8.45 1.63
C CYS A 135 17.52 -9.22 2.58
N THR A 136 18.80 -8.92 2.51
CA THR A 136 19.76 -9.35 3.54
C THR A 136 19.75 -8.34 4.68
N LEU A 137 19.42 -8.81 5.87
CA LEU A 137 19.35 -7.93 7.03
C LEU A 137 20.77 -7.52 7.48
N PRO A 138 20.98 -6.26 7.90
CA PRO A 138 22.26 -5.80 8.43
C PRO A 138 22.62 -6.46 9.77
N ARG A 139 21.59 -6.84 10.54
CA ARG A 139 21.67 -7.52 11.83
C ARG A 139 20.58 -8.58 11.90
N ASN A 140 20.79 -9.59 12.75
CA ASN A 140 19.78 -10.63 13.00
C ASN A 140 19.36 -11.41 11.74
N GLN A 141 20.27 -11.56 10.77
CA GLN A 141 20.01 -12.43 9.62
C GLN A 141 19.65 -13.83 10.11
N PRO A 142 18.49 -14.39 9.73
CA PRO A 142 18.12 -15.75 10.11
C PRO A 142 19.19 -16.77 9.69
N LYS A 143 19.37 -17.79 10.52
CA LYS A 143 20.32 -18.88 10.26
C LYS A 143 19.58 -20.22 10.29
N ASN A 144 20.04 -21.16 9.50
CA ASN A 144 19.60 -22.54 9.57
C ASN A 144 20.26 -23.27 10.78
N ASP A 145 19.91 -24.53 10.97
CA ASP A 145 20.45 -25.38 12.07
C ASP A 145 21.96 -25.53 12.02
N ASP A 146 22.58 -25.43 10.83
CA ASP A 146 24.04 -25.46 10.62
C ASP A 146 24.69 -24.07 10.86
N GLY A 147 23.96 -23.08 11.28
CA GLY A 147 24.43 -21.71 11.53
C GLY A 147 24.68 -20.87 10.26
N LYS A 148 24.30 -21.36 9.08
CA LYS A 148 24.42 -20.62 7.82
C LYS A 148 23.28 -19.62 7.67
N ALA A 149 23.61 -18.43 7.15
CA ALA A 149 22.60 -17.41 6.85
C ALA A 149 21.56 -17.96 5.85
N ILE A 150 20.29 -17.74 6.16
CA ILE A 150 19.17 -18.06 5.27
C ILE A 150 18.90 -16.82 4.40
N THR A 151 18.69 -17.05 3.11
CA THR A 151 18.22 -15.97 2.20
C THR A 151 16.86 -15.48 2.65
N THR A 152 16.70 -14.18 2.67
CA THR A 152 15.43 -13.49 2.99
C THR A 152 15.04 -12.53 1.89
N TYR A 153 13.75 -12.25 1.80
CA TYR A 153 13.19 -11.27 0.85
C TYR A 153 11.97 -10.61 1.46
N VAL A 154 11.70 -9.39 1.03
CA VAL A 154 10.42 -8.73 1.29
C VAL A 154 9.44 -9.18 0.20
N ALA A 155 8.33 -9.77 0.61
CA ALA A 155 7.21 -10.10 -0.24
C ALA A 155 6.11 -9.05 -0.08
N VAL A 156 5.78 -8.36 -1.15
CA VAL A 156 4.65 -7.42 -1.16
C VAL A 156 3.53 -7.99 -2.01
N VAL A 157 2.30 -7.91 -1.50
CA VAL A 157 1.09 -8.27 -2.25
C VAL A 157 0.05 -7.17 -2.07
N ALA A 158 -0.41 -6.61 -3.17
CA ALA A 158 -1.54 -5.69 -3.23
C ALA A 158 -2.74 -6.37 -3.89
N HIS A 159 -3.91 -6.28 -3.26
CA HIS A 159 -5.16 -6.85 -3.73
C HIS A 159 -6.28 -5.82 -3.69
N ALA A 160 -6.96 -5.58 -4.81
CA ALA A 160 -8.15 -4.75 -4.89
C ALA A 160 -9.41 -5.62 -4.99
N SER A 161 -10.35 -5.40 -4.06
CA SER A 161 -11.66 -6.04 -4.05
C SER A 161 -12.70 -5.11 -4.68
N GLY A 162 -13.73 -5.70 -5.25
CA GLY A 162 -14.87 -4.97 -5.80
C GLY A 162 -14.95 -4.97 -7.32
N ALA A 163 -16.11 -4.62 -7.82
CA ALA A 163 -16.38 -4.46 -9.24
C ALA A 163 -15.84 -3.08 -9.68
N ALA A 164 -14.61 -3.02 -10.09
CA ALA A 164 -14.15 -1.82 -10.76
C ALA A 164 -14.58 -1.87 -12.22
N VAL A 165 -15.12 -0.77 -12.66
CA VAL A 165 -15.58 -0.55 -14.03
C VAL A 165 -14.44 -0.11 -14.96
N GLU A 166 -13.21 0.01 -14.41
CA GLU A 166 -12.06 0.46 -15.21
C GLU A 166 -11.40 -0.64 -16.03
N GLU A 167 -10.76 -0.23 -17.11
CA GLU A 167 -9.90 -1.07 -17.93
C GLU A 167 -8.91 -1.84 -17.05
N ASN A 168 -8.86 -3.15 -17.22
CA ASN A 168 -8.03 -4.05 -16.45
C ASN A 168 -6.55 -3.65 -16.44
N ASP A 169 -6.05 -3.08 -17.55
CA ASP A 169 -4.64 -2.67 -17.68
C ASP A 169 -4.30 -1.47 -16.81
N LYS A 170 -5.20 -0.50 -16.69
CA LYS A 170 -4.98 0.65 -15.81
C LYS A 170 -4.96 0.24 -14.35
N ARG A 171 -5.89 -0.61 -13.93
CA ARG A 171 -5.91 -1.14 -12.56
C ARG A 171 -4.65 -1.93 -12.23
N ARG A 172 -4.16 -2.76 -13.16
CA ARG A 172 -2.89 -3.47 -13.02
C ARG A 172 -1.75 -2.49 -12.77
N GLN A 173 -1.71 -1.41 -13.55
CA GLN A 173 -0.70 -0.37 -13.45
C GLN A 173 -0.75 0.34 -12.08
N ASP A 174 -1.95 0.70 -11.63
CA ASP A 174 -2.16 1.38 -10.36
C ASP A 174 -1.80 0.47 -9.17
N LEU A 175 -2.16 -0.81 -9.22
CA LEU A 175 -1.77 -1.80 -8.20
C LEU A 175 -0.26 -2.08 -8.20
N ALA A 176 0.37 -2.15 -9.36
CA ALA A 176 1.82 -2.31 -9.48
C ALA A 176 2.55 -1.11 -8.89
N TYR A 177 2.08 0.10 -9.15
CA TYR A 177 2.62 1.32 -8.56
C TYR A 177 2.49 1.33 -7.02
N LEU A 178 1.28 1.06 -6.51
CA LEU A 178 1.05 1.01 -5.05
C LEU A 178 1.91 -0.05 -4.37
N ALA A 179 2.01 -1.25 -4.95
CA ALA A 179 2.87 -2.31 -4.42
C ALA A 179 4.34 -1.89 -4.40
N SER A 180 4.81 -1.13 -5.41
CA SER A 180 6.17 -0.59 -5.48
C SER A 180 6.44 0.40 -4.35
N ARG A 181 5.49 1.31 -4.05
CA ARG A 181 5.63 2.27 -2.94
C ARG A 181 5.75 1.56 -1.58
N VAL A 182 4.93 0.53 -1.36
CA VAL A 182 5.00 -0.27 -0.13
C VAL A 182 6.30 -1.08 -0.08
N ALA A 183 6.79 -1.59 -1.21
CA ALA A 183 8.08 -2.28 -1.26
C ALA A 183 9.27 -1.37 -0.93
N GLU A 184 9.25 -0.12 -1.39
CA GLU A 184 10.25 0.90 -1.03
C GLU A 184 10.28 1.16 0.47
N HIS A 185 9.10 1.35 1.06
CA HIS A 185 8.98 1.57 2.50
C HIS A 185 9.51 0.37 3.29
N ALA A 186 9.02 -0.82 2.99
CA ALA A 186 9.41 -2.05 3.66
C ALA A 186 10.91 -2.33 3.55
N HIS A 187 11.51 -2.12 2.36
CA HIS A 187 12.95 -2.25 2.14
C HIS A 187 13.75 -1.26 3.02
N SER A 188 13.31 -0.01 3.07
CA SER A 188 13.93 1.04 3.90
C SER A 188 13.80 0.73 5.39
N THR A 189 12.61 0.33 5.85
CA THR A 189 12.31 -0.02 7.24
C THR A 189 13.20 -1.18 7.71
N MET A 190 13.35 -2.21 6.89
CA MET A 190 14.19 -3.37 7.18
C MET A 190 15.68 -3.10 6.97
N ARG A 191 16.03 -1.98 6.32
CA ARG A 191 17.41 -1.62 5.97
C ARG A 191 18.10 -2.73 5.20
N CYS A 192 17.42 -3.29 4.21
CA CYS A 192 17.97 -4.34 3.34
C CYS A 192 19.28 -3.89 2.71
N LYS A 193 20.25 -4.78 2.58
CA LYS A 193 21.58 -4.45 2.02
C LYS A 193 21.60 -4.37 0.51
N GLU A 194 20.73 -5.10 -0.14
CA GLU A 194 20.63 -5.10 -1.59
C GLU A 194 20.11 -3.77 -2.09
N PRO A 195 20.59 -3.29 -3.25
CA PRO A 195 20.00 -2.11 -3.87
C PRO A 195 18.55 -2.39 -4.26
N LEU A 196 17.69 -1.43 -3.99
CA LEU A 196 16.31 -1.50 -4.41
C LEU A 196 16.21 -1.20 -5.92
N ASN A 197 15.69 -2.14 -6.67
CA ASN A 197 15.45 -1.98 -8.11
C ASN A 197 13.97 -1.66 -8.34
N ILE A 198 13.56 -0.44 -8.05
CA ILE A 198 12.22 0.10 -8.33
C ILE A 198 12.39 1.39 -9.12
N PRO A 199 11.68 1.60 -10.24
CA PRO A 199 11.80 2.83 -11.01
C PRO A 199 11.23 4.04 -10.24
N ASP A 200 11.79 5.23 -10.47
CA ASP A 200 11.35 6.48 -9.83
C ASP A 200 9.90 6.88 -10.15
N GLY A 201 9.28 6.22 -11.11
CA GLY A 201 7.90 6.46 -11.56
C GLY A 201 7.03 5.21 -11.49
N ALA A 202 5.90 5.26 -12.16
CA ALA A 202 5.03 4.09 -12.25
C ALA A 202 5.75 2.96 -13.02
N PRO A 203 5.85 1.74 -12.45
CA PRO A 203 6.47 0.60 -13.12
C PRO A 203 5.71 0.24 -14.40
N LYS A 204 6.39 -0.26 -15.40
CA LYS A 204 5.76 -0.63 -16.67
C LYS A 204 5.25 -2.07 -16.61
N VAL A 205 3.94 -2.24 -16.62
CA VAL A 205 3.30 -3.56 -16.65
C VAL A 205 3.29 -4.12 -18.08
N GLY A 206 3.68 -5.38 -18.23
CA GLY A 206 3.69 -6.06 -19.55
C GLY A 206 4.95 -5.85 -20.37
N SER A 207 6.00 -5.24 -19.83
CA SER A 207 7.20 -4.87 -20.59
C SER A 207 8.41 -5.78 -20.39
N VAL A 208 8.27 -6.87 -19.64
CA VAL A 208 9.39 -7.81 -19.46
C VAL A 208 9.26 -8.96 -20.47
N GLY A 209 9.94 -8.77 -21.61
CA GLY A 209 10.21 -9.81 -22.58
C GLY A 209 11.28 -10.77 -22.11
#